data_5b873bdff2cdb613dc1984e294e3e5ea
#
_entry.id   5b873bdff2cdb613dc1984e294e3e5ea
#
_cell.length_a   1.000
_cell.length_b   1.000
_cell.length_c   1.000
_cell.angle_alpha   90.00
_cell.angle_beta   90.00
_cell.angle_gamma   90.00
#
_symmetry.space_group_name_H-M   'P 1'
#
loop_
_entity.id
_entity.type
_entity.pdbx_description
1 polymer ?
#
loop_
_entity_poly.entity_id
_entity_poly.type
_entity_poly.pdbx_seq_one_letter_code
_entity_poly.pdbx_strand_id
1 'polypeptide(L)'
;MTATFLDLVDLASERLGGSVVAANDEFFAPKEALINPAAPIWIEGKYTERGKWMDGWETRRRRDGGDQDWCIVRLGARGVVRGVDVETTCFKGNFPESCAVDACDTSPLAAADELSRASWREVVPRTTLAGDSHNPIAAAVEARATHVRLRIFPDGGVARLRVHGEVTPDWDRLRKRGDVDLAAVEHGGLVVACSDMFFGSRHNLIMPGDATHMGDGWETKRRRGAGHDWTIVRLGTAGAIRRVEIDTRHFKGNAPGACSLEGAAGEPGRDLAGLQWGDLLARTALQPHTRHAFEDDLRPLGDITHVRFNIYPDGGVGRLRLFGRPR
;
A
#
# COMPACT_ATOMS: atom_id res chain seq x y z
N MET A 1 -15.23 6.73 12.80
CA MET A 1 -14.49 7.53 11.82
C MET A 1 -14.71 6.87 10.47
N THR A 2 -15.23 7.60 9.51
CA THR A 2 -15.35 7.11 8.12
C THR A 2 -13.91 6.90 7.62
N ALA A 3 -13.57 5.66 7.22
CA ALA A 3 -12.25 5.37 6.64
C ALA A 3 -12.06 6.28 5.43
N THR A 4 -10.99 7.05 5.41
CA THR A 4 -10.64 7.88 4.26
C THR A 4 -10.00 6.99 3.21
N PHE A 5 -10.02 7.39 1.93
CA PHE A 5 -9.32 6.61 0.89
C PHE A 5 -7.80 6.48 1.17
N LEU A 6 -7.24 7.38 1.98
CA LEU A 6 -5.84 7.32 2.42
C LEU A 6 -5.51 6.12 3.33
N ASP A 7 -6.53 5.49 3.93
CA ASP A 7 -6.36 4.26 4.70
C ASP A 7 -6.24 3.00 3.82
N LEU A 8 -6.49 3.15 2.52
CA LEU A 8 -6.36 2.06 1.54
C LEU A 8 -4.91 1.88 1.08
N VAL A 9 -4.66 0.75 0.44
CA VAL A 9 -3.33 0.40 -0.09
C VAL A 9 -2.93 1.37 -1.18
N ASP A 10 -1.64 1.77 -1.21
CA ASP A 10 -1.04 2.45 -2.35
C ASP A 10 -0.74 1.43 -3.46
N LEU A 11 -1.63 1.36 -4.44
CA LEU A 11 -1.54 0.44 -5.58
C LEU A 11 -0.33 0.74 -6.49
N ALA A 12 0.19 1.97 -6.47
CA ALA A 12 1.33 2.38 -7.28
C ALA A 12 2.67 2.02 -6.63
N SER A 13 2.67 1.65 -5.35
CA SER A 13 3.90 1.43 -4.58
C SER A 13 4.84 0.43 -5.26
N GLU A 14 6.12 0.82 -5.37
CA GLU A 14 7.21 -0.06 -5.82
C GLU A 14 7.32 -1.34 -4.95
N ARG A 15 7.00 -1.25 -3.66
CA ARG A 15 6.95 -2.42 -2.75
C ARG A 15 5.88 -3.44 -3.14
N LEU A 16 4.81 -3.01 -3.80
CA LEU A 16 3.77 -3.88 -4.36
C LEU A 16 4.10 -4.37 -5.77
N GLY A 17 5.18 -3.88 -6.35
CA GLY A 17 5.61 -4.18 -7.71
C GLY A 17 5.17 -3.13 -8.74
N GLY A 18 4.75 -1.95 -8.29
CA GLY A 18 4.50 -0.81 -9.17
C GLY A 18 5.75 -0.40 -9.94
N SER A 19 5.57 0.17 -11.11
CA SER A 19 6.67 0.69 -11.92
C SER A 19 6.24 1.84 -12.80
N VAL A 20 7.15 2.75 -13.08
CA VAL A 20 6.89 3.85 -14.01
C VAL A 20 7.23 3.41 -15.43
N VAL A 21 6.24 3.41 -16.33
CA VAL A 21 6.38 2.84 -17.68
C VAL A 21 6.93 3.87 -18.66
N ALA A 22 6.42 5.09 -18.61
CA ALA A 22 6.79 6.15 -19.54
C ALA A 22 6.50 7.55 -18.97
N ALA A 23 7.25 8.53 -19.43
CA ALA A 23 6.97 9.94 -19.25
C ALA A 23 7.33 10.68 -20.55
N ASN A 24 6.68 11.81 -20.82
CA ASN A 24 7.03 12.60 -22.00
C ASN A 24 8.26 13.49 -21.77
N ASP A 25 8.55 13.83 -20.54
CA ASP A 25 9.76 14.58 -20.15
C ASP A 25 10.21 14.15 -18.74
N GLU A 26 11.53 14.07 -18.51
CA GLU A 26 12.18 13.77 -17.24
C GLU A 26 13.56 14.45 -17.17
N PHE A 27 13.62 15.66 -17.69
CA PHE A 27 14.90 16.34 -17.90
C PHE A 27 15.62 16.65 -16.59
N PHE A 28 14.95 17.19 -15.58
CA PHE A 28 15.58 17.57 -14.32
C PHE A 28 15.66 16.43 -13.35
N ALA A 29 14.64 15.57 -13.26
CA ALA A 29 14.63 14.44 -12.33
C ALA A 29 13.83 13.26 -12.91
N PRO A 30 14.31 12.01 -12.69
CA PRO A 30 13.78 10.81 -13.34
C PRO A 30 12.40 10.44 -12.77
N LYS A 31 11.56 9.89 -13.63
CA LYS A 31 10.17 9.49 -13.32
C LYS A 31 10.05 8.41 -12.25
N GLU A 32 11.07 7.55 -12.11
CA GLU A 32 11.06 6.43 -11.16
C GLU A 32 10.89 6.88 -9.71
N ALA A 33 11.33 8.10 -9.38
CA ALA A 33 11.18 8.66 -8.03
C ALA A 33 9.71 8.80 -7.59
N LEU A 34 8.76 8.91 -8.53
CA LEU A 34 7.33 9.10 -8.24
C LEU A 34 6.72 8.04 -7.32
N ILE A 35 7.17 6.79 -7.43
CA ILE A 35 6.59 5.66 -6.71
C ILE A 35 7.49 5.11 -5.60
N ASN A 36 8.59 5.79 -5.32
CA ASN A 36 9.48 5.43 -4.21
C ASN A 36 8.68 5.39 -2.89
N PRO A 37 8.72 4.29 -2.12
CA PRO A 37 7.98 4.17 -0.87
C PRO A 37 8.47 5.12 0.24
N ALA A 38 9.76 5.54 0.18
CA ALA A 38 10.31 6.46 1.16
C ALA A 38 9.76 7.88 1.00
N ALA A 39 9.64 8.59 2.11
CA ALA A 39 9.33 10.03 2.08
C ALA A 39 10.39 10.79 1.27
N PRO A 40 10.02 11.86 0.57
CA PRO A 40 10.97 12.70 -0.14
C PRO A 40 11.97 13.33 0.81
N ILE A 41 13.23 13.41 0.37
CA ILE A 41 14.30 14.02 1.13
C ILE A 41 14.83 15.27 0.44
N TRP A 42 15.28 16.22 1.25
CA TRP A 42 16.00 17.39 0.79
C TRP A 42 17.49 17.27 1.13
N ILE A 43 18.35 17.47 0.13
CA ILE A 43 19.82 17.52 0.32
C ILE A 43 20.30 18.89 -0.13
N GLU A 44 20.68 19.72 0.83
CA GLU A 44 21.16 21.08 0.55
C GLU A 44 22.46 21.03 -0.26
N GLY A 45 22.59 21.93 -1.25
CA GLY A 45 23.80 22.04 -2.06
C GLY A 45 24.01 20.88 -3.05
N LYS A 46 23.10 19.92 -3.16
CA LYS A 46 23.21 18.85 -4.15
C LYS A 46 22.73 19.33 -5.53
N TYR A 47 23.59 19.14 -6.53
CA TYR A 47 23.32 19.46 -7.93
C TYR A 47 23.61 18.27 -8.82
N THR A 48 22.99 18.26 -9.99
CA THR A 48 23.28 17.39 -11.13
C THR A 48 23.83 18.23 -12.27
N GLU A 49 24.23 17.62 -13.38
CA GLU A 49 24.61 18.32 -14.61
C GLU A 49 23.47 19.16 -15.20
N ARG A 50 22.22 18.88 -14.79
CA ARG A 50 21.01 19.52 -15.32
C ARG A 50 20.43 20.58 -14.38
N GLY A 51 21.02 20.77 -13.20
CA GLY A 51 20.57 21.76 -12.22
C GLY A 51 20.51 21.22 -10.79
N LYS A 52 19.69 21.87 -9.95
CA LYS A 52 19.51 21.48 -8.57
C LYS A 52 18.86 20.09 -8.51
N TRP A 53 19.43 19.21 -7.67
CA TRP A 53 18.84 17.88 -7.47
C TRP A 53 17.55 17.97 -6.66
N MET A 54 16.52 17.29 -7.13
CA MET A 54 15.23 17.15 -6.45
C MET A 54 14.86 15.67 -6.32
N ASP A 55 14.26 15.28 -5.20
CA ASP A 55 13.78 13.92 -4.96
C ASP A 55 12.33 13.78 -5.45
N GLY A 56 12.18 13.54 -6.74
CA GLY A 56 10.90 13.43 -7.41
C GLY A 56 11.08 13.30 -8.92
N TRP A 57 9.99 13.39 -9.65
CA TRP A 57 9.95 13.54 -11.09
C TRP A 57 9.83 15.04 -11.43
N GLU A 58 10.69 15.56 -12.33
CA GLU A 58 10.64 16.98 -12.70
C GLU A 58 10.92 17.16 -14.18
N THR A 59 10.00 17.87 -14.83
CA THR A 59 10.03 18.18 -16.28
C THR A 59 10.64 19.55 -16.55
N ARG A 60 11.01 19.80 -17.80
CA ARG A 60 11.43 21.13 -18.27
C ARG A 60 10.25 22.09 -18.27
N ARG A 61 10.54 23.38 -18.13
CA ARG A 61 9.54 24.40 -18.39
C ARG A 61 9.10 24.32 -19.86
N ARG A 62 7.80 24.14 -20.06
CA ARG A 62 7.21 24.10 -21.40
C ARG A 62 7.32 25.44 -22.11
N ARG A 63 7.86 25.42 -23.33
CA ARG A 63 7.99 26.58 -24.20
C ARG A 63 7.56 26.28 -25.63
N ASP A 64 7.01 25.09 -25.84
CA ASP A 64 6.59 24.54 -27.14
C ASP A 64 5.12 24.76 -27.46
N GLY A 65 4.38 25.48 -26.58
CA GLY A 65 2.94 25.69 -26.70
C GLY A 65 2.06 24.54 -26.26
N GLY A 66 2.64 23.43 -25.78
CA GLY A 66 1.91 22.36 -25.12
C GLY A 66 1.38 22.80 -23.77
N ASP A 67 0.32 22.17 -23.29
CA ASP A 67 -0.39 22.55 -22.07
C ASP A 67 -0.17 21.57 -20.89
N GLN A 68 0.47 20.43 -21.12
CA GLN A 68 0.65 19.41 -20.09
C GLN A 68 1.88 18.52 -20.30
N ASP A 69 2.44 18.03 -19.20
CA ASP A 69 3.33 16.87 -19.15
C ASP A 69 2.62 15.68 -18.52
N TRP A 70 3.12 14.48 -18.78
CA TRP A 70 2.48 13.26 -18.29
C TRP A 70 3.48 12.17 -17.95
N CYS A 71 3.05 11.30 -17.04
CA CYS A 71 3.77 10.10 -16.63
C CYS A 71 2.79 8.93 -16.48
N ILE A 72 3.14 7.74 -16.99
CA ILE A 72 2.32 6.53 -16.88
C ILE A 72 2.95 5.59 -15.86
N VAL A 73 2.16 5.20 -14.88
CA VAL A 73 2.52 4.26 -13.81
C VAL A 73 1.71 2.99 -13.98
N ARG A 74 2.41 1.86 -14.05
CA ARG A 74 1.82 0.53 -13.88
C ARG A 74 1.61 0.29 -12.40
N LEU A 75 0.40 -0.05 -12.00
CA LEU A 75 0.07 -0.42 -10.63
C LEU A 75 0.69 -1.79 -10.28
N GLY A 76 1.13 -1.95 -9.06
CA GLY A 76 1.67 -3.22 -8.54
C GLY A 76 0.60 -4.29 -8.40
N ALA A 77 -0.65 -3.89 -8.20
CA ALA A 77 -1.80 -4.76 -8.23
C ALA A 77 -2.95 -4.09 -8.98
N ARG A 78 -3.71 -4.88 -9.76
CA ARG A 78 -4.96 -4.43 -10.37
C ARG A 78 -5.96 -4.09 -9.26
N GLY A 79 -6.58 -2.93 -9.33
CA GLY A 79 -7.51 -2.50 -8.29
C GLY A 79 -8.46 -1.41 -8.73
N VAL A 80 -9.41 -1.06 -7.86
CA VAL A 80 -10.31 0.07 -8.02
C VAL A 80 -9.66 1.29 -7.39
N VAL A 81 -9.38 2.32 -8.19
CA VAL A 81 -8.82 3.60 -7.71
C VAL A 81 -9.88 4.36 -6.93
N ARG A 82 -9.55 4.74 -5.69
CA ARG A 82 -10.42 5.51 -4.78
C ARG A 82 -9.96 6.95 -4.60
N GLY A 83 -8.68 7.20 -4.82
CA GLY A 83 -8.08 8.53 -4.74
C GLY A 83 -6.58 8.47 -4.95
N VAL A 84 -5.98 9.64 -5.04
CA VAL A 84 -4.54 9.81 -5.18
C VAL A 84 -4.03 10.82 -4.16
N ASP A 85 -2.75 10.73 -3.81
CA ASP A 85 -2.01 11.80 -3.17
C ASP A 85 -0.88 12.22 -4.10
N VAL A 86 -0.95 13.46 -4.60
CA VAL A 86 0.08 14.07 -5.44
C VAL A 86 0.95 14.92 -4.54
N GLU A 87 2.06 14.37 -4.10
CA GLU A 87 2.95 15.00 -3.14
C GLU A 87 3.94 15.91 -3.86
N THR A 88 3.99 17.18 -3.45
CA THR A 88 4.90 18.20 -3.98
C THR A 88 5.95 18.63 -2.95
N THR A 89 6.16 17.85 -1.89
CA THR A 89 7.16 18.12 -0.83
C THR A 89 8.50 18.47 -1.45
N CYS A 90 9.13 19.54 -0.96
CA CYS A 90 10.36 20.17 -1.46
C CYS A 90 10.22 20.94 -2.79
N PHE A 91 9.13 20.81 -3.54
CA PHE A 91 8.87 21.59 -4.75
C PHE A 91 8.08 22.86 -4.38
N LYS A 92 8.79 23.94 -4.02
CA LYS A 92 8.20 25.17 -3.49
C LYS A 92 7.75 26.16 -4.58
N GLY A 93 8.48 26.25 -5.67
CA GLY A 93 8.20 27.21 -6.75
C GLY A 93 8.22 26.57 -8.15
N ASN A 94 8.48 25.30 -8.22
CA ASN A 94 8.61 24.48 -9.42
C ASN A 94 7.62 23.31 -9.43
N PHE A 95 6.57 23.35 -8.59
CA PHE A 95 5.47 22.40 -8.62
C PHE A 95 4.47 22.78 -9.73
N PRO A 96 3.71 21.80 -10.28
CA PRO A 96 2.66 22.07 -11.27
C PRO A 96 1.50 22.88 -10.68
N GLU A 97 0.89 23.77 -11.46
CA GLU A 97 -0.31 24.52 -11.00
C GLU A 97 -1.48 23.58 -10.69
N SER A 98 -1.62 22.52 -11.48
CA SER A 98 -2.71 21.55 -11.33
C SER A 98 -2.31 20.18 -11.90
N CYS A 99 -3.07 19.16 -11.52
CA CYS A 99 -2.94 17.82 -12.09
C CYS A 99 -4.30 17.23 -12.47
N ALA A 100 -4.27 16.17 -13.27
CA ALA A 100 -5.39 15.27 -13.52
C ALA A 100 -4.87 13.83 -13.56
N VAL A 101 -5.73 12.85 -13.27
CA VAL A 101 -5.34 11.43 -13.34
C VAL A 101 -6.34 10.65 -14.17
N ASP A 102 -5.81 9.89 -15.12
CA ASP A 102 -6.57 8.93 -15.91
C ASP A 102 -6.22 7.50 -15.47
N ALA A 103 -7.17 6.59 -15.58
CA ALA A 103 -7.03 5.17 -15.31
C ALA A 103 -7.25 4.34 -16.59
N CYS A 104 -6.53 3.25 -16.70
CA CYS A 104 -6.66 2.28 -17.79
C CYS A 104 -6.61 0.85 -17.22
N ASP A 105 -7.56 -0.01 -17.65
CA ASP A 105 -7.60 -1.43 -17.30
C ASP A 105 -7.28 -2.28 -18.53
N THR A 106 -6.04 -2.73 -18.64
CA THR A 106 -5.52 -3.51 -19.75
C THR A 106 -4.56 -4.61 -19.25
N SER A 107 -3.77 -5.20 -20.12
CA SER A 107 -2.71 -6.13 -19.70
C SER A 107 -1.73 -5.43 -18.73
N PRO A 108 -1.42 -6.03 -17.56
CA PRO A 108 -0.38 -5.48 -16.68
C PRO A 108 1.01 -5.40 -17.34
N LEU A 109 1.21 -6.14 -18.45
CA LEU A 109 2.46 -6.17 -19.22
C LEU A 109 2.39 -5.32 -20.49
N ALA A 110 1.36 -4.47 -20.64
CA ALA A 110 1.21 -3.60 -21.81
C ALA A 110 2.43 -2.69 -21.97
N ALA A 111 2.98 -2.64 -23.17
CA ALA A 111 4.10 -1.79 -23.51
C ALA A 111 3.63 -0.32 -23.73
N ALA A 112 4.57 0.62 -23.74
CA ALA A 112 4.26 2.06 -23.84
C ALA A 112 3.49 2.42 -25.13
N ASP A 113 3.77 1.75 -26.25
CA ASP A 113 3.04 1.92 -27.51
C ASP A 113 1.61 1.37 -27.47
N GLU A 114 1.35 0.29 -26.75
CA GLU A 114 0.01 -0.22 -26.51
C GLU A 114 -0.77 0.75 -25.61
N LEU A 115 -0.14 1.27 -24.56
CA LEU A 115 -0.73 2.24 -23.64
C LEU A 115 -1.05 3.58 -24.31
N SER A 116 -0.28 3.98 -25.32
CA SER A 116 -0.58 5.20 -26.09
C SER A 116 -1.90 5.11 -26.86
N ARG A 117 -2.33 3.90 -27.21
CA ARG A 117 -3.57 3.59 -27.95
C ARG A 117 -4.70 3.08 -27.06
N ALA A 118 -4.41 2.89 -25.76
CA ALA A 118 -5.38 2.36 -24.81
C ALA A 118 -6.50 3.38 -24.52
N SER A 119 -7.64 2.86 -24.06
CA SER A 119 -8.75 3.70 -23.61
C SER A 119 -8.48 4.17 -22.18
N TRP A 120 -8.27 5.45 -22.02
CA TRP A 120 -8.06 6.11 -20.72
C TRP A 120 -9.35 6.77 -20.26
N ARG A 121 -9.67 6.59 -18.97
CA ARG A 121 -10.80 7.23 -18.30
C ARG A 121 -10.29 8.18 -17.23
N GLU A 122 -10.67 9.45 -17.31
CA GLU A 122 -10.36 10.42 -16.26
C GLU A 122 -11.05 9.98 -14.94
N VAL A 123 -10.26 9.83 -13.88
CA VAL A 123 -10.72 9.44 -12.53
C VAL A 123 -10.55 10.60 -11.54
N VAL A 124 -9.56 11.45 -11.77
CA VAL A 124 -9.37 12.71 -11.06
C VAL A 124 -9.37 13.83 -12.08
N PRO A 125 -10.40 14.69 -12.10
CA PRO A 125 -10.44 15.84 -12.99
C PRO A 125 -9.36 16.86 -12.63
N ARG A 126 -9.07 17.79 -13.55
CA ARG A 126 -8.06 18.81 -13.31
C ARG A 126 -8.30 19.55 -12.01
N THR A 127 -7.35 19.43 -11.09
CA THR A 127 -7.41 19.92 -9.70
C THR A 127 -6.15 20.72 -9.40
N THR A 128 -6.30 21.89 -8.78
CA THR A 128 -5.19 22.75 -8.38
C THR A 128 -4.35 22.08 -7.30
N LEU A 129 -3.04 22.20 -7.40
CA LEU A 129 -2.08 21.69 -6.41
C LEU A 129 -1.53 22.84 -5.56
N ALA A 130 -1.18 22.51 -4.32
CA ALA A 130 -0.34 23.34 -3.48
C ALA A 130 1.12 22.85 -3.53
N GLY A 131 2.07 23.76 -3.45
CA GLY A 131 3.49 23.43 -3.40
C GLY A 131 3.95 23.03 -2.01
N ASP A 132 5.04 22.27 -1.92
CA ASP A 132 5.66 21.80 -0.68
C ASP A 132 4.65 21.12 0.27
N SER A 133 3.76 20.27 -0.26
CA SER A 133 2.65 19.70 0.48
C SER A 133 2.16 18.35 -0.08
N HIS A 134 1.35 17.68 0.71
CA HIS A 134 0.49 16.60 0.27
C HIS A 134 -0.79 17.15 -0.35
N ASN A 135 -1.21 16.60 -1.48
CA ASN A 135 -2.45 16.97 -2.16
C ASN A 135 -3.34 15.72 -2.34
N PRO A 136 -4.06 15.31 -1.29
CA PRO A 136 -4.97 14.16 -1.37
C PRO A 136 -6.24 14.55 -2.13
N ILE A 137 -6.55 13.80 -3.19
CA ILE A 137 -7.69 14.04 -4.08
C ILE A 137 -8.47 12.75 -4.24
N ALA A 138 -9.75 12.76 -3.82
CA ALA A 138 -10.63 11.62 -4.03
C ALA A 138 -10.95 11.44 -5.52
N ALA A 139 -11.05 10.20 -5.97
CA ALA A 139 -11.51 9.90 -7.32
C ALA A 139 -12.96 10.33 -7.51
N ALA A 140 -13.23 11.11 -8.55
CA ALA A 140 -14.59 11.52 -8.90
C ALA A 140 -15.40 10.36 -9.49
N VAL A 141 -14.70 9.38 -10.07
CA VAL A 141 -15.29 8.20 -10.68
C VAL A 141 -14.46 6.98 -10.30
N GLU A 142 -15.13 5.95 -9.80
CA GLU A 142 -14.48 4.67 -9.54
C GLU A 142 -14.13 3.98 -10.86
N ALA A 143 -12.89 3.55 -10.98
CA ALA A 143 -12.42 2.79 -12.13
C ALA A 143 -11.45 1.70 -11.69
N ARG A 144 -11.65 0.50 -12.23
CA ARG A 144 -10.67 -0.56 -12.14
C ARG A 144 -9.52 -0.24 -13.08
N ALA A 145 -8.30 -0.42 -12.60
CA ALA A 145 -7.11 -0.05 -13.34
C ALA A 145 -5.96 -1.05 -13.14
N THR A 146 -5.15 -1.17 -14.16
CA THR A 146 -3.80 -1.74 -14.13
C THR A 146 -2.74 -0.66 -14.29
N HIS A 147 -3.12 0.49 -14.87
CA HIS A 147 -2.26 1.64 -15.10
C HIS A 147 -2.99 2.93 -14.76
N VAL A 148 -2.24 3.93 -14.31
CA VAL A 148 -2.70 5.31 -14.18
C VAL A 148 -1.76 6.23 -14.96
N ARG A 149 -2.30 7.33 -15.47
CA ARG A 149 -1.54 8.41 -16.10
C ARG A 149 -1.74 9.67 -15.29
N LEU A 150 -0.67 10.16 -14.67
CA LEU A 150 -0.64 11.48 -14.07
C LEU A 150 -0.37 12.50 -15.19
N ARG A 151 -1.22 13.49 -15.31
CA ARG A 151 -1.03 14.68 -16.15
C ARG A 151 -0.81 15.87 -15.24
N ILE A 152 0.21 16.66 -15.52
CA ILE A 152 0.54 17.89 -14.79
C ILE A 152 0.45 19.08 -15.72
N PHE A 153 0.05 20.23 -15.19
CA PHE A 153 -0.22 21.42 -16.01
C PHE A 153 0.50 22.64 -15.44
N PRO A 154 1.25 23.42 -16.27
CA PRO A 154 1.69 23.03 -17.62
C PRO A 154 2.87 22.06 -17.57
N ASP A 155 3.72 22.17 -16.55
CA ASP A 155 4.97 21.45 -16.28
C ASP A 155 5.29 21.55 -14.78
N GLY A 156 6.41 20.93 -14.35
CA GLY A 156 6.91 21.08 -13.00
C GLY A 156 7.40 19.78 -12.37
N GLY A 157 7.51 19.80 -11.03
CA GLY A 157 7.99 18.68 -10.25
C GLY A 157 6.97 18.12 -9.29
N VAL A 158 6.94 16.79 -9.16
CA VAL A 158 6.13 16.01 -8.24
C VAL A 158 7.05 15.06 -7.48
N ALA A 159 7.06 15.17 -6.15
CA ALA A 159 7.90 14.32 -5.31
C ALA A 159 7.45 12.87 -5.33
N ARG A 160 6.15 12.62 -5.07
CA ARG A 160 5.56 11.28 -5.05
C ARG A 160 4.15 11.29 -5.62
N LEU A 161 3.77 10.15 -6.19
CA LEU A 161 2.39 9.82 -6.53
C LEU A 161 1.99 8.57 -5.74
N ARG A 162 0.96 8.69 -4.91
CA ARG A 162 0.31 7.54 -4.28
C ARG A 162 -1.06 7.33 -4.91
N VAL A 163 -1.39 6.09 -5.20
CA VAL A 163 -2.68 5.71 -5.81
C VAL A 163 -3.40 4.78 -4.86
N HIS A 164 -4.26 5.33 -4.05
CA HIS A 164 -4.99 4.58 -3.03
C HIS A 164 -6.20 3.87 -3.62
N GLY A 165 -6.33 2.58 -3.30
CA GLY A 165 -7.43 1.80 -3.84
C GLY A 165 -7.57 0.41 -3.24
N GLU A 166 -8.55 -0.32 -3.76
CA GLU A 166 -8.86 -1.68 -3.35
C GLU A 166 -8.39 -2.66 -4.42
N VAL A 167 -7.54 -3.59 -4.03
CA VAL A 167 -7.04 -4.64 -4.93
C VAL A 167 -8.18 -5.54 -5.38
N THR A 168 -8.22 -5.86 -6.68
CA THR A 168 -9.20 -6.78 -7.29
C THR A 168 -8.49 -8.03 -7.83
N PRO A 169 -8.25 -9.05 -6.99
CA PRO A 169 -7.55 -10.25 -7.40
C PRO A 169 -8.35 -11.10 -8.39
N ASP A 170 -7.65 -11.93 -9.15
CA ASP A 170 -8.26 -13.01 -9.93
C ASP A 170 -8.48 -14.24 -9.03
N TRP A 171 -9.62 -14.25 -8.33
CA TRP A 171 -9.97 -15.32 -7.41
C TRP A 171 -10.16 -16.67 -8.11
N ASP A 172 -10.60 -16.70 -9.35
CA ASP A 172 -10.76 -17.96 -10.11
C ASP A 172 -9.41 -18.65 -10.36
N ARG A 173 -8.38 -17.83 -10.61
CA ARG A 173 -7.01 -18.31 -10.72
C ARG A 173 -6.43 -18.71 -9.36
N LEU A 174 -6.68 -17.92 -8.30
CA LEU A 174 -6.14 -18.18 -6.97
C LEU A 174 -6.73 -19.45 -6.36
N ARG A 175 -8.04 -19.69 -6.49
CA ARG A 175 -8.71 -20.93 -6.02
C ARG A 175 -8.10 -22.22 -6.60
N LYS A 176 -7.59 -22.16 -7.83
CA LYS A 176 -6.93 -23.29 -8.47
C LYS A 176 -5.55 -23.62 -7.88
N ARG A 177 -4.96 -22.70 -7.10
CA ARG A 177 -3.65 -22.92 -6.46
C ARG A 177 -3.75 -23.66 -5.12
N GLY A 178 -4.95 -23.87 -4.58
CA GLY A 178 -5.16 -24.44 -3.25
C GLY A 178 -5.12 -23.36 -2.17
N ASP A 179 -4.35 -23.61 -1.11
CA ASP A 179 -4.21 -22.64 -0.04
C ASP A 179 -3.36 -21.43 -0.49
N VAL A 180 -3.86 -20.23 -0.23
CA VAL A 180 -3.21 -18.96 -0.54
C VAL A 180 -3.15 -18.07 0.71
N ASP A 181 -2.25 -17.12 0.75
CA ASP A 181 -2.22 -16.12 1.82
C ASP A 181 -3.41 -15.17 1.66
N LEU A 182 -4.45 -15.37 2.47
CA LEU A 182 -5.69 -14.59 2.43
C LEU A 182 -5.52 -13.17 3.00
N ALA A 183 -4.44 -12.93 3.77
CA ALA A 183 -4.09 -11.62 4.29
C ALA A 183 -3.27 -10.79 3.32
N ALA A 184 -2.62 -11.41 2.32
CA ALA A 184 -1.73 -10.71 1.42
C ALA A 184 -2.43 -9.54 0.71
N VAL A 185 -1.77 -8.38 0.65
CA VAL A 185 -2.32 -7.19 0.00
C VAL A 185 -2.60 -7.45 -1.48
N GLU A 186 -1.75 -8.20 -2.17
CA GLU A 186 -1.94 -8.59 -3.57
C GLU A 186 -3.14 -9.52 -3.80
N HIS A 187 -3.65 -10.14 -2.73
CA HIS A 187 -4.89 -10.92 -2.72
C HIS A 187 -6.09 -10.16 -2.15
N GLY A 188 -5.96 -8.83 -1.97
CA GLY A 188 -7.05 -7.98 -1.48
C GLY A 188 -7.17 -7.90 0.04
N GLY A 189 -6.21 -8.44 0.79
CA GLY A 189 -6.11 -8.24 2.24
C GLY A 189 -5.93 -6.75 2.57
N LEU A 190 -6.50 -6.33 3.69
CA LEU A 190 -6.41 -4.95 4.16
C LEU A 190 -6.35 -4.90 5.68
N VAL A 191 -5.41 -4.16 6.24
CA VAL A 191 -5.39 -3.88 7.68
C VAL A 191 -6.34 -2.74 7.98
N VAL A 192 -7.49 -3.06 8.56
CA VAL A 192 -8.60 -2.11 8.76
C VAL A 192 -8.53 -1.35 10.07
N ALA A 193 -7.84 -1.88 11.09
CA ALA A 193 -7.68 -1.21 12.38
C ALA A 193 -6.42 -1.70 13.10
N CYS A 194 -5.88 -0.88 14.00
CA CYS A 194 -4.82 -1.27 14.93
C CYS A 194 -4.88 -0.39 16.19
N SER A 195 -4.29 -0.88 17.28
CA SER A 195 -4.15 -0.13 18.54
C SER A 195 -3.13 1.01 18.42
N ASP A 196 -2.02 0.76 17.72
CA ASP A 196 -0.89 1.68 17.56
C ASP A 196 -0.08 1.30 16.31
N MET A 197 0.58 2.29 15.69
CA MET A 197 1.52 2.10 14.57
C MET A 197 2.59 3.21 14.56
N PHE A 198 3.07 3.57 15.74
CA PHE A 198 3.91 4.75 15.93
C PHE A 198 5.25 4.67 15.17
N PHE A 199 5.94 3.52 15.20
CA PHE A 199 7.23 3.36 14.53
C PHE A 199 7.11 2.71 13.14
N GLY A 200 6.11 1.87 12.92
CA GLY A 200 5.93 1.14 11.65
C GLY A 200 4.48 0.99 11.26
N SER A 201 4.15 1.30 10.01
CA SER A 201 2.78 1.21 9.48
C SER A 201 2.21 -0.19 9.62
N ARG A 202 0.94 -0.28 10.05
CA ARG A 202 0.17 -1.52 10.09
C ARG A 202 0.11 -2.26 8.75
N HIS A 203 0.11 -1.52 7.64
CA HIS A 203 0.03 -2.12 6.30
C HIS A 203 1.29 -2.93 5.93
N ASN A 204 2.41 -2.68 6.59
CA ASN A 204 3.64 -3.45 6.38
C ASN A 204 3.47 -4.95 6.66
N LEU A 205 2.58 -5.33 7.60
CA LEU A 205 2.34 -6.73 7.96
C LEU A 205 1.98 -7.63 6.79
N ILE A 206 1.22 -7.10 5.84
CA ILE A 206 0.62 -7.88 4.75
C ILE A 206 1.27 -7.61 3.38
N MET A 207 2.34 -6.80 3.35
CA MET A 207 3.07 -6.49 2.11
C MET A 207 3.77 -7.74 1.54
N PRO A 208 3.97 -7.80 0.20
CA PRO A 208 4.66 -8.92 -0.44
C PRO A 208 6.07 -9.14 0.09
N GLY A 209 6.58 -10.36 -0.08
CA GLY A 209 7.95 -10.71 0.27
C GLY A 209 8.26 -10.65 1.75
N ASP A 210 9.52 -10.75 2.09
CA ASP A 210 10.06 -10.66 3.45
C ASP A 210 10.30 -9.19 3.83
N ALA A 211 10.24 -8.88 5.14
CA ALA A 211 10.74 -7.60 5.62
C ALA A 211 12.27 -7.53 5.42
N THR A 212 12.77 -6.40 4.97
CA THR A 212 14.21 -6.19 4.69
C THR A 212 14.94 -5.52 5.85
N HIS A 213 14.22 -4.80 6.71
CA HIS A 213 14.71 -4.13 7.91
C HIS A 213 13.52 -3.86 8.88
N MET A 214 13.76 -3.35 10.08
CA MET A 214 12.71 -3.05 11.06
C MET A 214 11.63 -2.09 10.54
N GLY A 215 12.03 -0.99 9.88
CA GLY A 215 11.10 -0.01 9.32
C GLY A 215 10.16 -0.56 8.23
N ASP A 216 10.41 -1.78 7.76
CA ASP A 216 9.58 -2.51 6.82
C ASP A 216 8.54 -3.43 7.50
N GLY A 217 8.42 -3.36 8.82
CA GLY A 217 7.42 -4.06 9.62
C GLY A 217 6.41 -3.14 10.28
N TRP A 218 5.41 -3.72 10.93
CA TRP A 218 4.53 -3.03 11.86
C TRP A 218 5.20 -2.96 13.23
N GLU A 219 5.29 -1.78 13.82
CA GLU A 219 5.91 -1.59 15.12
C GLU A 219 5.15 -0.57 15.95
N THR A 220 4.78 -0.95 17.16
CA THR A 220 4.06 -0.12 18.12
C THR A 220 5.03 0.59 19.07
N LYS A 221 4.59 1.68 19.69
CA LYS A 221 5.34 2.29 20.80
C LYS A 221 5.38 1.37 22.00
N ARG A 222 6.42 1.50 22.82
CA ARG A 222 6.54 0.74 24.07
C ARG A 222 5.38 1.01 25.02
N ARG A 223 4.64 -0.03 25.36
CA ARG A 223 3.54 0.03 26.34
C ARG A 223 4.11 -0.02 27.77
N ARG A 224 3.77 0.97 28.56
CA ARG A 224 4.22 1.07 29.97
C ARG A 224 3.11 0.75 30.97
N GLY A 225 1.92 0.43 30.51
CA GLY A 225 0.75 0.08 31.31
C GLY A 225 0.20 -1.30 30.98
N ALA A 226 -0.89 -1.67 31.63
CA ALA A 226 -1.60 -2.93 31.34
C ALA A 226 -2.17 -2.95 29.91
N GLY A 227 -2.43 -4.15 29.41
CA GLY A 227 -3.01 -4.40 28.09
C GLY A 227 -2.00 -4.94 27.08
N HIS A 228 -2.38 -4.92 25.84
CA HIS A 228 -1.58 -5.40 24.72
C HIS A 228 -1.92 -4.63 23.45
N ASP A 229 -1.08 -4.76 22.43
CA ASP A 229 -1.33 -4.17 21.14
C ASP A 229 -1.94 -5.18 20.18
N TRP A 230 -2.67 -4.67 19.19
CA TRP A 230 -3.42 -5.49 18.26
C TRP A 230 -3.61 -4.82 16.91
N THR A 231 -3.88 -5.64 15.90
CA THR A 231 -4.30 -5.19 14.58
C THR A 231 -5.41 -6.09 14.04
N ILE A 232 -6.29 -5.57 13.18
CA ILE A 232 -7.35 -6.31 12.52
C ILE A 232 -7.11 -6.31 11.02
N VAL A 233 -6.99 -7.51 10.46
CA VAL A 233 -6.85 -7.75 9.03
C VAL A 233 -8.18 -8.24 8.49
N ARG A 234 -8.74 -7.52 7.51
CA ARG A 234 -9.79 -8.02 6.63
C ARG A 234 -9.12 -8.89 5.57
N LEU A 235 -9.53 -10.13 5.44
CA LEU A 235 -9.05 -11.03 4.41
C LEU A 235 -9.55 -10.61 3.02
N GLY A 236 -8.81 -10.94 1.98
CA GLY A 236 -9.20 -10.63 0.61
C GLY A 236 -10.48 -11.33 0.14
N THR A 237 -10.77 -12.50 0.73
CA THR A 237 -12.04 -13.23 0.63
C THR A 237 -12.27 -14.02 1.91
N ALA A 238 -13.50 -14.49 2.12
CA ALA A 238 -13.77 -15.47 3.17
C ALA A 238 -12.99 -16.76 2.93
N GLY A 239 -12.53 -17.41 3.99
CA GLY A 239 -11.84 -18.69 3.88
C GLY A 239 -11.42 -19.26 5.23
N ALA A 240 -11.15 -20.56 5.24
CA ALA A 240 -10.69 -21.29 6.41
C ALA A 240 -9.16 -21.25 6.49
N ILE A 241 -8.63 -20.64 7.57
CA ILE A 241 -7.19 -20.56 7.80
C ILE A 241 -6.65 -21.92 8.26
N ARG A 242 -5.54 -22.36 7.67
CA ARG A 242 -4.89 -23.64 7.92
C ARG A 242 -3.45 -23.52 8.37
N ARG A 243 -2.78 -22.43 8.02
CA ARG A 243 -1.41 -22.13 8.42
C ARG A 243 -1.25 -20.64 8.67
N VAL A 244 -0.56 -20.30 9.73
CA VAL A 244 -0.20 -18.93 10.11
C VAL A 244 1.31 -18.82 10.14
N GLU A 245 1.87 -17.77 9.52
CA GLU A 245 3.26 -17.41 9.71
C GLU A 245 3.36 -16.01 10.32
N ILE A 246 4.21 -15.91 11.36
CA ILE A 246 4.51 -14.66 12.06
C ILE A 246 6.02 -14.46 12.03
N ASP A 247 6.45 -13.38 11.38
CA ASP A 247 7.85 -13.09 11.16
C ASP A 247 8.30 -11.95 12.05
N THR A 248 9.14 -12.23 13.04
CA THR A 248 9.77 -11.24 13.93
C THR A 248 11.21 -10.91 13.50
N ARG A 249 11.65 -11.35 12.32
CA ARG A 249 13.00 -11.03 11.83
C ARG A 249 13.21 -9.52 11.78
N HIS A 250 14.45 -9.12 12.04
CA HIS A 250 14.91 -7.75 12.28
C HIS A 250 14.52 -7.15 13.63
N PHE A 251 13.50 -7.65 14.33
CA PHE A 251 13.12 -7.24 15.68
C PHE A 251 13.86 -8.07 16.72
N LYS A 252 15.01 -7.59 17.19
CA LYS A 252 15.90 -8.33 18.11
C LYS A 252 15.62 -8.01 19.57
N GLY A 253 15.46 -6.73 19.89
CA GLY A 253 15.22 -6.24 21.25
C GLY A 253 13.81 -5.69 21.49
N ASN A 254 13.00 -5.66 20.44
CA ASN A 254 11.67 -5.05 20.40
C ASN A 254 10.62 -5.99 19.76
N ALA A 255 10.91 -7.29 19.67
CA ALA A 255 9.91 -8.28 19.30
C ALA A 255 8.89 -8.47 20.42
N PRO A 256 7.61 -8.78 20.12
CA PRO A 256 6.66 -9.17 21.16
C PRO A 256 7.07 -10.48 21.83
N GLY A 257 6.77 -10.61 23.14
CA GLY A 257 7.04 -11.85 23.89
C GLY A 257 6.06 -12.97 23.56
N ALA A 258 4.85 -12.65 23.10
CA ALA A 258 3.84 -13.62 22.70
C ALA A 258 2.84 -13.01 21.73
N CYS A 259 2.05 -13.85 21.07
CA CYS A 259 0.92 -13.46 20.22
C CYS A 259 -0.31 -14.32 20.49
N SER A 260 -1.47 -13.90 19.99
CA SER A 260 -2.66 -14.73 19.77
C SER A 260 -3.42 -14.23 18.54
N LEU A 261 -4.24 -15.11 17.94
CA LEU A 261 -5.11 -14.74 16.85
C LEU A 261 -6.55 -15.12 17.15
N GLU A 262 -7.47 -14.24 16.76
CA GLU A 262 -8.91 -14.47 16.80
C GLU A 262 -9.45 -14.29 15.38
N GLY A 263 -10.42 -15.10 14.99
CA GLY A 263 -11.09 -15.01 13.69
C GLY A 263 -12.55 -14.66 13.84
N ALA A 264 -13.12 -13.96 12.87
CA ALA A 264 -14.52 -13.63 12.83
C ALA A 264 -15.05 -13.66 11.38
N ALA A 265 -16.32 -14.07 11.21
CA ALA A 265 -17.07 -13.93 9.99
C ALA A 265 -17.93 -12.67 10.05
N GLY A 266 -17.90 -11.84 9.02
CA GLY A 266 -18.70 -10.62 8.92
C GLY A 266 -18.88 -10.19 7.48
N GLU A 267 -19.93 -9.38 7.25
CA GLU A 267 -20.21 -8.78 5.95
C GLU A 267 -19.19 -7.66 5.64
N PRO A 268 -18.79 -7.47 4.38
CA PRO A 268 -17.98 -6.33 3.99
C PRO A 268 -18.62 -5.00 4.39
N GLY A 269 -17.85 -4.11 5.03
CA GLY A 269 -18.33 -2.80 5.47
C GLY A 269 -19.12 -2.79 6.78
N ARG A 270 -19.30 -3.94 7.44
CA ARG A 270 -19.94 -4.01 8.76
C ARG A 270 -19.02 -3.45 9.84
N ASP A 271 -19.65 -2.87 10.87
CA ASP A 271 -18.92 -2.38 12.04
C ASP A 271 -18.14 -3.53 12.71
N LEU A 272 -16.85 -3.33 12.90
CA LEU A 272 -15.94 -4.27 13.56
C LEU A 272 -16.37 -4.58 15.01
N ALA A 273 -17.08 -3.64 15.66
CA ALA A 273 -17.59 -3.81 17.03
C ALA A 273 -18.67 -4.90 17.14
N GLY A 274 -19.38 -5.19 16.05
CA GLY A 274 -20.42 -6.22 16.01
C GLY A 274 -19.91 -7.62 15.66
N LEU A 275 -18.62 -7.80 15.40
CA LEU A 275 -18.04 -9.09 15.05
C LEU A 275 -17.94 -10.02 16.26
N GLN A 276 -18.32 -11.28 16.08
CA GLN A 276 -18.14 -12.32 17.08
C GLN A 276 -16.79 -13.00 16.84
N TRP A 277 -15.87 -12.82 17.78
CA TRP A 277 -14.50 -13.32 17.69
C TRP A 277 -14.37 -14.69 18.34
N GLY A 278 -13.79 -15.65 17.63
CA GLY A 278 -13.40 -16.98 18.13
C GLY A 278 -11.88 -17.14 18.13
N ASP A 279 -11.36 -17.92 19.06
CA ASP A 279 -9.93 -18.21 19.14
C ASP A 279 -9.46 -19.01 17.92
N LEU A 280 -8.55 -18.45 17.13
CA LEU A 280 -7.87 -19.12 16.01
C LEU A 280 -6.53 -19.71 16.46
N LEU A 281 -5.72 -18.94 17.20
CA LEU A 281 -4.47 -19.37 17.83
C LEU A 281 -4.47 -18.86 19.27
N ALA A 282 -4.35 -19.78 20.23
CA ALA A 282 -4.20 -19.44 21.64
C ALA A 282 -2.93 -18.61 21.87
N ARG A 283 -2.85 -17.93 23.02
CA ARG A 283 -1.65 -17.16 23.35
C ARG A 283 -0.41 -18.04 23.36
N THR A 284 0.53 -17.75 22.45
CA THR A 284 1.74 -18.54 22.20
C THR A 284 2.96 -17.65 22.25
N ALA A 285 4.06 -18.13 22.83
CA ALA A 285 5.32 -17.38 22.92
C ALA A 285 5.95 -17.17 21.54
N LEU A 286 6.53 -15.99 21.33
CA LEU A 286 7.33 -15.65 20.17
C LEU A 286 8.80 -15.49 20.56
N GLN A 287 9.70 -15.86 19.65
CA GLN A 287 11.12 -15.59 19.75
C GLN A 287 11.48 -14.36 18.92
N PRO A 288 12.42 -13.53 19.39
CA PRO A 288 12.96 -12.43 18.59
C PRO A 288 13.67 -12.95 17.33
N HIS A 289 13.64 -12.14 16.28
CA HIS A 289 14.40 -12.36 15.04
C HIS A 289 14.15 -13.75 14.41
N THR A 290 12.90 -14.25 14.48
CA THR A 290 12.53 -15.63 14.10
C THR A 290 11.28 -15.61 13.22
N ARG A 291 11.20 -16.54 12.26
CA ARG A 291 9.95 -16.85 11.55
C ARG A 291 9.28 -18.02 12.26
N HIS A 292 8.04 -17.83 12.71
CA HIS A 292 7.21 -18.83 13.35
C HIS A 292 6.16 -19.34 12.37
N ALA A 293 5.86 -20.63 12.41
CA ALA A 293 4.78 -21.25 11.66
C ALA A 293 3.90 -22.07 12.59
N PHE A 294 2.60 -21.97 12.43
CA PHE A 294 1.58 -22.64 13.23
C PHE A 294 0.58 -23.31 12.30
N GLU A 295 0.37 -24.60 12.45
CA GLU A 295 -0.59 -25.42 11.71
C GLU A 295 -1.45 -26.24 12.68
N ASP A 296 -0.81 -27.13 13.44
CA ASP A 296 -1.47 -28.03 14.39
C ASP A 296 -2.04 -27.30 15.63
N ASP A 297 -1.53 -26.11 15.94
CA ASP A 297 -1.99 -25.28 17.06
C ASP A 297 -3.26 -24.48 16.75
N LEU A 298 -3.70 -24.49 15.49
CA LEU A 298 -4.84 -23.69 15.04
C LEU A 298 -6.17 -24.37 15.40
N ARG A 299 -7.12 -23.57 15.89
CA ARG A 299 -8.50 -24.01 16.12
C ARG A 299 -9.33 -23.78 14.85
N PRO A 300 -10.05 -24.77 14.32
CA PRO A 300 -10.86 -24.60 13.14
C PRO A 300 -12.08 -23.71 13.41
N LEU A 301 -12.18 -22.57 12.74
CA LEU A 301 -13.30 -21.64 12.85
C LEU A 301 -14.25 -21.67 11.64
N GLY A 302 -13.97 -22.54 10.63
CA GLY A 302 -14.64 -22.45 9.33
C GLY A 302 -14.21 -21.23 8.54
N ASP A 303 -15.08 -20.74 7.65
CA ASP A 303 -14.77 -19.57 6.81
C ASP A 303 -14.91 -18.28 7.61
N ILE A 304 -13.82 -17.54 7.73
CA ILE A 304 -13.73 -16.24 8.38
C ILE A 304 -13.39 -15.16 7.36
N THR A 305 -13.67 -13.91 7.70
CA THR A 305 -13.40 -12.72 6.85
C THR A 305 -12.44 -11.75 7.51
N HIS A 306 -12.28 -11.83 8.82
CA HIS A 306 -11.42 -10.95 9.60
C HIS A 306 -10.59 -11.76 10.58
N VAL A 307 -9.35 -11.31 10.80
CA VAL A 307 -8.45 -11.84 11.83
C VAL A 307 -7.95 -10.69 12.69
N ARG A 308 -8.11 -10.82 14.02
CA ARG A 308 -7.46 -9.96 15.00
C ARG A 308 -6.15 -10.61 15.41
N PHE A 309 -5.06 -9.94 15.17
CA PHE A 309 -3.73 -10.34 15.61
C PHE A 309 -3.34 -9.52 16.83
N ASN A 310 -3.16 -10.19 17.96
CA ASN A 310 -2.76 -9.59 19.23
C ASN A 310 -1.28 -9.88 19.49
N ILE A 311 -0.54 -8.90 19.99
CA ILE A 311 0.86 -9.02 20.42
C ILE A 311 1.00 -8.58 21.87
N TYR A 312 1.86 -9.25 22.64
CA TYR A 312 1.97 -9.05 24.09
C TYR A 312 3.41 -8.74 24.52
N PRO A 313 3.63 -7.59 25.26
CA PRO A 313 2.68 -6.51 25.48
C PRO A 313 2.58 -5.57 24.28
N ASP A 314 3.67 -5.38 23.55
CA ASP A 314 3.91 -4.48 22.42
C ASP A 314 5.05 -5.03 21.56
N GLY A 315 5.44 -4.31 20.50
CA GLY A 315 6.66 -4.60 19.76
C GLY A 315 6.47 -4.53 18.25
N GLY A 316 7.42 -5.16 17.55
CA GLY A 316 7.46 -5.16 16.10
C GLY A 316 7.34 -6.55 15.48
N VAL A 317 6.64 -6.61 14.35
CA VAL A 317 6.44 -7.80 13.53
C VAL A 317 6.65 -7.44 12.06
N GLY A 318 7.55 -8.17 11.39
CA GLY A 318 7.88 -7.93 9.99
C GLY A 318 6.75 -8.31 9.04
N ARG A 319 6.20 -9.52 9.21
CA ARG A 319 5.10 -10.03 8.36
C ARG A 319 4.16 -10.93 9.14
N LEU A 320 2.89 -10.89 8.71
CA LEU A 320 1.84 -11.85 9.07
C LEU A 320 1.32 -12.48 7.78
N ARG A 321 1.28 -13.83 7.73
CA ARG A 321 0.71 -14.59 6.63
C ARG A 321 -0.38 -15.52 7.14
N LEU A 322 -1.51 -15.54 6.45
CA LEU A 322 -2.69 -16.29 6.83
C LEU A 322 -3.10 -17.20 5.65
N PHE A 323 -2.44 -18.35 5.57
CA PHE A 323 -2.70 -19.30 4.48
C PHE A 323 -3.97 -20.08 4.75
N GLY A 324 -4.82 -20.16 3.77
CA GLY A 324 -6.06 -20.88 3.84
C GLY A 324 -6.74 -21.06 2.50
N ARG A 325 -7.82 -21.82 2.50
CA ARG A 325 -8.59 -22.07 1.30
C ARG A 325 -9.60 -20.95 1.08
N PRO A 326 -9.52 -20.22 -0.05
CA PRO A 326 -10.49 -19.19 -0.39
C PRO A 326 -11.84 -19.82 -0.71
N ARG A 327 -12.92 -19.20 -0.22
CA ARG A 327 -14.29 -19.56 -0.54
C ARG A 327 -14.67 -19.19 -1.98
#